data_32303de0ba605ecda5a596d2a49ef107
#
_entry.id   32303de0ba605ecda5a596d2a49ef107
#
_cell.length_a   1.000
_cell.length_b   1.000
_cell.length_c   1.000
_cell.angle_alpha   90.00
_cell.angle_beta   90.00
_cell.angle_gamma   90.00
#
_symmetry.space_group_name_H-M   'P 1'
#
loop_
_entity.id
_entity.type
_entity.pdbx_description
1 polymer ?
#
loop_
_entity_poly.entity_id
_entity_poly.type
_entity_poly.pdbx_seq_one_letter_code
_entity_poly.pdbx_strand_id
1 'polypeptide(L)'
;RQRQMCIRDRFLIIYLVLVLTFGFTLLTSDIAIGRKTQKSAIGAYEEMHPKWKFLGVLTFLVPVLIMTYYAVIGGWITKYACVYLTGQASSAAQDDYFTSFITSPVSPVVFGLLFMAVTAFIVYKGVESGIEKVSKFMMPVLLVLVVIIAIYSLTLKHEDADGNVRTGLQGFLYYITPHFEGLTVERFLQILLDAMSQLFFSLSVSMGIMITYGSYVKPE
;
A
#
# COMPACT_ATOMS: atom_id res chain seq x y z
N ARG A 1 11.36 -13.06 -19.06
CA ARG A 1 11.98 -12.83 -17.73
C ARG A 1 12.95 -11.63 -17.75
N GLN A 2 13.91 -11.55 -18.71
CA GLN A 2 14.84 -10.38 -18.81
C GLN A 2 14.11 -9.05 -19.04
N ARG A 3 13.04 -9.02 -19.84
CA ARG A 3 12.27 -7.79 -20.10
C ARG A 3 11.59 -7.21 -18.85
N GLN A 4 11.16 -8.07 -17.93
CA GLN A 4 10.55 -7.63 -16.66
C GLN A 4 11.58 -7.14 -15.64
N MET A 5 12.80 -7.65 -15.67
CA MET A 5 13.87 -7.20 -14.79
C MET A 5 14.31 -5.76 -15.08
N CYS A 6 14.54 -5.40 -16.34
CA CYS A 6 14.95 -4.04 -16.71
C CYS A 6 13.92 -2.93 -16.40
N ILE A 7 12.64 -3.26 -16.25
CA ILE A 7 11.60 -2.33 -15.84
C ILE A 7 11.72 -2.02 -14.35
N ARG A 8 12.03 -3.01 -13.52
CA ARG A 8 12.07 -2.88 -12.06
C ARG A 8 13.17 -1.93 -11.56
N ASP A 9 14.36 -1.98 -12.15
CA ASP A 9 15.52 -1.21 -11.68
C ASP A 9 15.32 0.30 -11.89
N ARG A 10 14.71 0.66 -13.01
CA ARG A 10 14.41 2.06 -13.36
C ARG A 10 13.20 2.60 -12.63
N PHE A 11 12.24 1.71 -12.34
CA PHE A 11 11.04 2.04 -11.58
C PHE A 11 11.38 2.66 -10.23
N LEU A 12 12.32 2.08 -9.48
CA LEU A 12 12.69 2.57 -8.16
C LEU A 12 13.20 4.02 -8.19
N ILE A 13 14.10 4.33 -9.14
CA ILE A 13 14.68 5.68 -9.25
C ILE A 13 13.60 6.69 -9.63
N ILE A 14 12.81 6.37 -10.67
CA ILE A 14 11.72 7.24 -11.12
C ILE A 14 10.69 7.43 -9.99
N TYR A 15 10.34 6.35 -9.29
CA TYR A 15 9.43 6.39 -8.16
C TYR A 15 9.94 7.29 -7.03
N LEU A 16 11.22 7.17 -6.63
CA LEU A 16 11.81 8.00 -5.59
C LEU A 16 11.84 9.49 -5.98
N VAL A 17 12.21 9.81 -7.22
CA VAL A 17 12.17 11.18 -7.73
C VAL A 17 10.74 11.72 -7.69
N LEU A 18 9.76 10.95 -8.15
CA LEU A 18 8.36 11.35 -8.13
C LEU A 18 7.81 11.51 -6.70
N VAL A 19 8.18 10.65 -5.77
CA VAL A 19 7.77 10.76 -4.36
C VAL A 19 8.30 12.04 -3.74
N LEU A 20 9.58 12.35 -3.93
CA LEU A 20 10.23 13.53 -3.34
C LEU A 20 9.77 14.84 -3.96
N THR A 21 9.43 14.86 -5.24
CA THR A 21 8.99 16.07 -5.94
C THR A 21 7.47 16.20 -5.94
N PHE A 22 6.83 15.33 -6.70
CA PHE A 22 5.39 15.39 -6.96
C PHE A 22 4.56 14.90 -5.77
N GLY A 23 4.97 13.79 -5.15
CA GLY A 23 4.28 13.21 -4.00
C GLY A 23 4.27 14.13 -2.80
N PHE A 24 5.42 14.72 -2.45
CA PHE A 24 5.52 15.66 -1.35
C PHE A 24 4.64 16.90 -1.56
N THR A 25 4.65 17.46 -2.77
CA THR A 25 3.86 18.66 -3.11
C THR A 25 2.36 18.38 -3.02
N LEU A 26 1.90 17.26 -3.59
CA LEU A 26 0.49 16.88 -3.55
C LEU A 26 0.01 16.59 -2.12
N LEU A 27 0.80 15.81 -1.37
CA LEU A 27 0.49 15.47 0.01
C LEU A 27 0.34 16.72 0.89
N THR A 28 1.30 17.65 0.75
CA THR A 28 1.28 18.90 1.50
C THR A 28 0.06 19.76 1.12
N SER A 29 -0.30 19.79 -0.17
CA SER A 29 -1.47 20.51 -0.65
C SER A 29 -2.78 19.93 -0.10
N ASP A 30 -2.94 18.60 -0.12
CA ASP A 30 -4.13 17.94 0.43
C ASP A 30 -4.30 18.21 1.93
N ILE A 31 -3.19 18.11 2.70
CA ILE A 31 -3.20 18.40 4.14
C ILE A 31 -3.51 19.88 4.40
N ALA A 32 -2.94 20.80 3.61
CA ALA A 32 -3.18 22.24 3.75
C ALA A 32 -4.65 22.60 3.47
N ILE A 33 -5.28 21.99 2.46
CA ILE A 33 -6.70 22.15 2.15
C ILE A 33 -7.55 21.66 3.34
N GLY A 34 -7.27 20.47 3.86
CA GLY A 34 -7.97 19.93 5.03
C GLY A 34 -7.84 20.82 6.26
N ARG A 35 -6.62 21.27 6.57
CA ARG A 35 -6.33 22.15 7.71
C ARG A 35 -7.04 23.51 7.62
N LYS A 36 -7.10 24.08 6.41
CA LYS A 36 -7.75 25.36 6.16
C LYS A 36 -9.28 25.28 6.29
N THR A 37 -9.88 24.23 5.75
CA THR A 37 -11.35 24.10 5.68
C THR A 37 -11.96 23.43 6.91
N GLN A 38 -11.19 22.63 7.65
CA GLN A 38 -11.65 21.81 8.78
C GLN A 38 -12.88 20.94 8.45
N LYS A 39 -12.98 20.51 7.17
CA LYS A 39 -14.09 19.74 6.63
C LYS A 39 -13.59 18.47 5.94
N SER A 40 -14.50 17.51 5.76
CA SER A 40 -14.23 16.34 4.90
C SER A 40 -13.96 16.77 3.45
N ALA A 41 -13.39 15.87 2.64
CA ALA A 41 -13.02 16.20 1.27
C ALA A 41 -14.16 16.87 0.46
N ILE A 42 -15.39 16.37 0.57
CA ILE A 42 -16.55 16.95 -0.14
C ILE A 42 -16.79 18.39 0.30
N GLY A 43 -16.83 18.61 1.61
CA GLY A 43 -17.07 19.95 2.17
C GLY A 43 -15.91 20.91 1.91
N ALA A 44 -14.67 20.41 1.89
CA ALA A 44 -13.49 21.21 1.61
C ALA A 44 -13.50 21.77 0.17
N TYR A 45 -13.79 20.95 -0.81
CA TYR A 45 -13.89 21.41 -2.21
C TYR A 45 -15.08 22.32 -2.44
N GLU A 46 -16.24 22.07 -1.79
CA GLU A 46 -17.42 22.91 -1.88
C GLU A 46 -17.17 24.32 -1.29
N GLU A 47 -16.42 24.41 -0.20
CA GLU A 47 -16.05 25.69 0.41
C GLU A 47 -15.07 26.49 -0.44
N MET A 48 -14.13 25.82 -1.09
CA MET A 48 -13.21 26.50 -2.01
C MET A 48 -13.94 27.10 -3.21
N HIS A 49 -14.85 26.34 -3.81
CA HIS A 49 -15.72 26.82 -4.88
C HIS A 49 -16.92 25.88 -5.08
N PRO A 50 -18.17 26.37 -5.15
CA PRO A 50 -19.37 25.52 -5.26
C PRO A 50 -19.37 24.55 -6.46
N LYS A 51 -18.75 24.94 -7.59
CA LYS A 51 -18.61 24.08 -8.77
C LYS A 51 -17.64 22.92 -8.53
N TRP A 52 -16.77 22.99 -7.55
CA TRP A 52 -15.78 21.93 -7.25
C TRP A 52 -16.31 20.86 -6.33
N LYS A 53 -17.53 20.97 -5.86
CA LYS A 53 -18.23 19.90 -5.12
C LYS A 53 -18.17 18.55 -5.84
N PHE A 54 -18.25 18.56 -7.18
CA PHE A 54 -18.12 17.36 -7.99
C PHE A 54 -16.78 16.65 -7.82
N LEU A 55 -15.67 17.41 -7.70
CA LEU A 55 -14.34 16.82 -7.43
C LEU A 55 -14.31 16.17 -6.06
N GLY A 56 -14.93 16.79 -5.05
CA GLY A 56 -15.06 16.21 -3.72
C GLY A 56 -15.83 14.89 -3.72
N VAL A 57 -16.89 14.78 -4.50
CA VAL A 57 -17.66 13.54 -4.65
C VAL A 57 -16.82 12.47 -5.34
N LEU A 58 -16.10 12.81 -6.43
CA LEU A 58 -15.17 11.91 -7.10
C LEU A 58 -14.10 11.38 -6.16
N THR A 59 -13.49 12.30 -5.41
CA THR A 59 -12.45 11.97 -4.41
C THR A 59 -12.98 11.04 -3.32
N PHE A 60 -14.23 11.17 -2.92
CA PHE A 60 -14.88 10.27 -1.96
C PHE A 60 -15.23 8.90 -2.58
N LEU A 61 -15.60 8.86 -3.85
CA LEU A 61 -15.98 7.61 -4.53
C LEU A 61 -14.81 6.63 -4.63
N VAL A 62 -13.58 7.12 -4.81
CA VAL A 62 -12.39 6.29 -4.95
C VAL A 62 -12.17 5.38 -3.73
N PRO A 63 -12.09 5.88 -2.47
CA PRO A 63 -11.92 5.00 -1.30
C PRO A 63 -13.13 4.09 -1.07
N VAL A 64 -14.36 4.48 -1.45
CA VAL A 64 -15.52 3.59 -1.39
C VAL A 64 -15.34 2.37 -2.30
N LEU A 65 -14.89 2.57 -3.54
CA LEU A 65 -14.60 1.47 -4.46
C LEU A 65 -13.43 0.62 -3.99
N ILE A 66 -12.39 1.23 -3.45
CA ILE A 66 -11.24 0.53 -2.89
C ILE A 66 -11.66 -0.36 -1.71
N MET A 67 -12.53 0.14 -0.83
CA MET A 67 -12.96 -0.59 0.37
C MET A 67 -13.64 -1.92 0.03
N THR A 68 -14.30 -2.03 -1.11
CA THR A 68 -14.98 -3.27 -1.52
C THR A 68 -14.02 -4.44 -1.69
N TYR A 69 -12.88 -4.25 -2.32
CA TYR A 69 -11.90 -5.32 -2.48
C TYR A 69 -10.92 -5.43 -1.31
N TYR A 70 -10.65 -4.34 -0.59
CA TYR A 70 -9.79 -4.36 0.59
C TYR A 70 -10.34 -5.25 1.71
N ALA A 71 -11.65 -5.28 1.90
CA ALA A 71 -12.29 -6.15 2.87
C ALA A 71 -12.03 -7.64 2.57
N VAL A 72 -12.04 -8.01 1.28
CA VAL A 72 -11.73 -9.38 0.84
C VAL A 72 -10.27 -9.72 1.09
N ILE A 73 -9.35 -8.86 0.65
CA ILE A 73 -7.90 -9.04 0.87
C ILE A 73 -7.58 -9.06 2.37
N GLY A 74 -8.22 -8.18 3.16
CA GLY A 74 -8.08 -8.17 4.61
C GLY A 74 -8.50 -9.49 5.25
N GLY A 75 -9.56 -10.11 4.76
CA GLY A 75 -9.96 -11.45 5.16
C GLY A 75 -8.92 -12.53 4.85
N TRP A 76 -8.28 -12.46 3.67
CA TRP A 76 -7.20 -13.38 3.32
C TRP A 76 -5.99 -13.24 4.25
N ILE A 77 -5.56 -12.01 4.50
CA ILE A 77 -4.45 -11.72 5.43
C ILE A 77 -4.78 -12.21 6.84
N THR A 78 -6.01 -11.99 7.30
CA THR A 78 -6.48 -12.45 8.62
C THR A 78 -6.44 -13.98 8.72
N LYS A 79 -6.83 -14.69 7.67
CA LYS A 79 -6.73 -16.16 7.62
C LYS A 79 -5.28 -16.60 7.75
N TYR A 80 -4.37 -16.03 6.95
CA TYR A 80 -2.96 -16.38 7.02
C TYR A 80 -2.35 -16.03 8.39
N ALA A 81 -2.69 -14.89 8.97
CA ALA A 81 -2.26 -14.54 10.31
C ALA A 81 -2.69 -15.59 11.35
N CYS A 82 -3.95 -16.05 11.30
CA CYS A 82 -4.44 -17.11 12.17
C CYS A 82 -3.67 -18.42 11.97
N VAL A 83 -3.39 -18.81 10.74
CA VAL A 83 -2.67 -20.06 10.42
C VAL A 83 -1.25 -20.03 10.95
N TYR A 84 -0.55 -18.90 10.78
CA TYR A 84 0.81 -18.75 11.33
C TYR A 84 0.81 -18.71 12.87
N LEU A 85 -0.15 -18.04 13.50
CA LEU A 85 -0.27 -17.98 14.95
C LEU A 85 -0.64 -19.35 15.56
N THR A 86 -1.35 -20.20 14.83
CA THR A 86 -1.70 -21.57 15.28
C THR A 86 -0.59 -22.60 14.99
N GLY A 87 0.54 -22.17 14.44
CA GLY A 87 1.67 -23.05 14.15
C GLY A 87 1.50 -23.94 12.91
N GLN A 88 0.49 -23.68 12.08
CA GLN A 88 0.23 -24.44 10.85
C GLN A 88 0.91 -23.85 9.61
N ALA A 89 2.09 -23.25 9.78
CA ALA A 89 2.85 -22.61 8.71
C ALA A 89 3.18 -23.55 7.55
N SER A 90 3.44 -24.84 7.83
CA SER A 90 3.71 -25.87 6.81
C SER A 90 2.54 -26.10 5.87
N SER A 91 1.32 -26.01 6.38
CA SER A 91 0.11 -26.11 5.55
C SER A 91 -0.06 -24.90 4.63
N ALA A 92 0.26 -23.71 5.14
CA ALA A 92 0.18 -22.46 4.37
C ALA A 92 1.25 -22.37 3.26
N ALA A 93 2.33 -23.14 3.36
CA ALA A 93 3.41 -23.18 2.36
C ALA A 93 3.12 -24.10 1.16
N GLN A 94 2.00 -24.83 1.18
CA GLN A 94 1.58 -25.67 0.04
C GLN A 94 1.04 -24.82 -1.11
N ASP A 95 1.41 -25.13 -2.33
CA ASP A 95 1.05 -24.36 -3.54
C ASP A 95 -0.47 -24.21 -3.72
N ASP A 96 -1.26 -25.22 -3.35
CA ASP A 96 -2.71 -25.24 -3.53
C ASP A 96 -3.49 -24.66 -2.34
N TYR A 97 -2.81 -24.31 -1.23
CA TYR A 97 -3.48 -23.84 -0.02
C TYR A 97 -4.29 -22.55 -0.26
N PHE A 98 -3.70 -21.58 -0.93
CA PHE A 98 -4.38 -20.33 -1.25
C PHE A 98 -5.56 -20.55 -2.19
N THR A 99 -5.37 -21.34 -3.24
CA THR A 99 -6.43 -21.65 -4.22
C THR A 99 -7.61 -22.37 -3.56
N SER A 100 -7.34 -23.36 -2.72
CA SER A 100 -8.39 -24.08 -1.98
C SER A 100 -9.13 -23.18 -0.99
N PHE A 101 -8.44 -22.22 -0.38
CA PHE A 101 -9.05 -21.26 0.51
C PHE A 101 -9.99 -20.29 -0.24
N ILE A 102 -9.56 -19.66 -1.33
CA ILE A 102 -10.36 -18.67 -2.06
C ILE A 102 -11.55 -19.29 -2.80
N THR A 103 -11.46 -20.56 -3.18
CA THR A 103 -12.55 -21.30 -3.84
C THR A 103 -13.58 -21.88 -2.85
N SER A 104 -13.27 -21.90 -1.56
CA SER A 104 -14.17 -22.36 -0.54
C SER A 104 -15.34 -21.36 -0.35
N PRO A 105 -16.60 -21.81 -0.29
CA PRO A 105 -17.74 -20.90 -0.26
C PRO A 105 -17.91 -20.13 1.07
N VAL A 106 -17.39 -20.66 2.17
CA VAL A 106 -17.64 -20.12 3.52
C VAL A 106 -16.41 -19.44 4.10
N SER A 107 -15.23 -20.04 3.97
CA SER A 107 -14.02 -19.60 4.66
C SER A 107 -13.61 -18.16 4.34
N PRO A 108 -13.55 -17.70 3.07
CA PRO A 108 -13.20 -16.31 2.76
C PRO A 108 -14.20 -15.30 3.32
N VAL A 109 -15.49 -15.67 3.32
CA VAL A 109 -16.56 -14.79 3.81
C VAL A 109 -16.45 -14.60 5.32
N VAL A 110 -16.23 -15.69 6.08
CA VAL A 110 -16.09 -15.62 7.55
C VAL A 110 -14.90 -14.76 7.94
N PHE A 111 -13.72 -14.95 7.31
CA PHE A 111 -12.55 -14.14 7.60
C PHE A 111 -12.68 -12.70 7.11
N GLY A 112 -13.37 -12.46 6.00
CA GLY A 112 -13.73 -11.13 5.53
C GLY A 112 -14.63 -10.39 6.53
N LEU A 113 -15.68 -11.03 7.02
CA LEU A 113 -16.56 -10.48 8.05
C LEU A 113 -15.83 -10.23 9.37
N LEU A 114 -14.94 -11.14 9.78
CA LEU A 114 -14.10 -10.95 10.97
C LEU A 114 -13.22 -9.71 10.84
N PHE A 115 -12.55 -9.55 9.68
CA PHE A 115 -11.74 -8.36 9.39
C PHE A 115 -12.59 -7.08 9.44
N MET A 116 -13.76 -7.10 8.81
CA MET A 116 -14.68 -5.96 8.81
C MET A 116 -15.16 -5.62 10.23
N ALA A 117 -15.50 -6.63 11.05
CA ALA A 117 -15.95 -6.42 12.44
C ALA A 117 -14.83 -5.76 13.29
N VAL A 118 -13.59 -6.25 13.17
CA VAL A 118 -12.43 -5.66 13.87
C VAL A 118 -12.19 -4.22 13.41
N THR A 119 -12.24 -3.98 12.11
CA THR A 119 -12.07 -2.63 11.54
C THR A 119 -13.18 -1.69 12.03
N ALA A 120 -14.43 -2.12 11.97
CA ALA A 120 -15.58 -1.35 12.45
C ALA A 120 -15.46 -1.02 13.94
N PHE A 121 -15.01 -1.97 14.76
CA PHE A 121 -14.77 -1.75 16.19
C PHE A 121 -13.70 -0.69 16.46
N ILE A 122 -12.59 -0.73 15.71
CA ILE A 122 -11.51 0.27 15.83
C ILE A 122 -12.01 1.64 15.44
N VAL A 123 -12.73 1.74 14.32
CA VAL A 123 -13.30 3.02 13.83
C VAL A 123 -14.36 3.55 14.78
N TYR A 124 -15.19 2.68 15.37
CA TYR A 124 -16.21 3.07 16.35
C TYR A 124 -15.62 3.75 17.59
N LYS A 125 -14.41 3.37 17.99
CA LYS A 125 -13.68 4.03 19.10
C LYS A 125 -13.19 5.45 18.76
N GLY A 126 -13.32 5.88 17.53
CA GLY A 126 -12.91 7.20 17.05
C GLY A 126 -11.44 7.28 16.63
N VAL A 127 -11.04 8.50 16.22
CA VAL A 127 -9.70 8.73 15.63
C VAL A 127 -8.61 8.65 16.70
N GLU A 128 -8.74 9.37 17.80
CA GLU A 128 -7.70 9.46 18.83
C GLU A 128 -7.52 8.16 19.61
N SER A 129 -8.61 7.57 20.11
CA SER A 129 -8.56 6.38 20.97
C SER A 129 -8.61 5.05 20.21
N GLY A 130 -9.06 5.06 18.97
CA GLY A 130 -9.13 3.87 18.09
C GLY A 130 -7.97 3.85 17.11
N ILE A 131 -8.07 4.64 16.05
CA ILE A 131 -7.16 4.57 14.89
C ILE A 131 -5.74 4.96 15.29
N GLU A 132 -5.55 6.09 16.00
CA GLU A 132 -4.22 6.58 16.38
C GLU A 132 -3.51 5.59 17.32
N LYS A 133 -4.23 5.09 18.34
CA LYS A 133 -3.64 4.15 19.30
C LYS A 133 -3.22 2.83 18.65
N VAL A 134 -4.05 2.29 17.75
CA VAL A 134 -3.72 1.06 17.01
C VAL A 134 -2.56 1.31 16.07
N SER A 135 -2.56 2.41 15.31
CA SER A 135 -1.47 2.77 14.40
C SER A 135 -0.14 2.98 15.13
N LYS A 136 -0.16 3.64 16.28
CA LYS A 136 1.03 3.90 17.10
C LYS A 136 1.70 2.62 17.59
N PHE A 137 0.93 1.54 17.79
CA PHE A 137 1.46 0.22 18.12
C PHE A 137 1.86 -0.57 16.88
N MET A 138 1.01 -0.58 15.86
CA MET A 138 1.19 -1.43 14.68
C MET A 138 2.34 -0.95 13.78
N MET A 139 2.54 0.37 13.63
CA MET A 139 3.60 0.89 12.75
C MET A 139 5.02 0.51 13.18
N PRO A 140 5.44 0.65 14.45
CA PRO A 140 6.75 0.17 14.89
C PRO A 140 6.91 -1.34 14.72
N VAL A 141 5.87 -2.13 15.02
CA VAL A 141 5.89 -3.59 14.84
C VAL A 141 6.10 -3.93 13.36
N LEU A 142 5.36 -3.27 12.46
CA LEU A 142 5.52 -3.45 11.02
C LEU A 142 6.94 -3.09 10.56
N LEU A 143 7.49 -1.96 11.02
CA LEU A 143 8.85 -1.54 10.69
C LEU A 143 9.89 -2.58 11.10
N VAL A 144 9.80 -3.07 12.35
CA VAL A 144 10.71 -4.10 12.87
C VAL A 144 10.60 -5.38 12.04
N LEU A 145 9.38 -5.84 11.75
CA LEU A 145 9.17 -7.03 10.92
C LEU A 145 9.75 -6.86 9.50
N VAL A 146 9.54 -5.71 8.87
CA VAL A 146 10.10 -5.42 7.53
C VAL A 146 11.62 -5.45 7.56
N VAL A 147 12.25 -4.86 8.58
CA VAL A 147 13.71 -4.88 8.75
C VAL A 147 14.23 -6.31 8.95
N ILE A 148 13.58 -7.10 9.80
CA ILE A 148 13.95 -8.50 10.02
C ILE A 148 13.85 -9.30 8.71
N ILE A 149 12.74 -9.16 7.98
CA ILE A 149 12.55 -9.86 6.69
C ILE A 149 13.58 -9.40 5.67
N ALA A 150 13.89 -8.10 5.61
CA ALA A 150 14.91 -7.57 4.72
C ALA A 150 16.30 -8.16 5.01
N ILE A 151 16.72 -8.16 6.29
CA ILE A 151 18.00 -8.76 6.70
C ILE A 151 18.01 -10.25 6.37
N TYR A 152 16.95 -10.98 6.72
CA TYR A 152 16.84 -12.40 6.41
C TYR A 152 16.91 -12.66 4.91
N SER A 153 16.22 -11.89 4.09
CA SER A 153 16.24 -12.00 2.63
C SER A 153 17.64 -11.80 2.05
N LEU A 154 18.45 -10.90 2.60
CA LEU A 154 19.84 -10.68 2.17
C LEU A 154 20.75 -11.87 2.49
N THR A 155 20.44 -12.66 3.52
CA THR A 155 21.22 -13.85 3.91
C THR A 155 20.87 -15.10 3.11
N LEU A 156 19.74 -15.09 2.38
CA LEU A 156 19.32 -16.25 1.60
C LEU A 156 20.30 -16.52 0.47
N LYS A 157 20.59 -17.81 0.29
CA LYS A 157 21.38 -18.35 -0.83
C LYS A 157 20.50 -19.34 -1.56
N HIS A 158 20.46 -19.24 -2.87
CA HIS A 158 19.74 -20.16 -3.74
C HIS A 158 20.69 -20.66 -4.81
N GLU A 159 20.74 -21.97 -4.99
CA GLU A 159 21.52 -22.62 -6.05
C GLU A 159 20.59 -22.85 -7.25
N ASP A 160 20.90 -22.20 -8.37
CA ASP A 160 20.15 -22.39 -9.62
C ASP A 160 20.41 -23.80 -10.17
N ALA A 161 19.51 -24.28 -11.05
CA ALA A 161 19.64 -25.57 -11.74
C ALA A 161 20.96 -25.72 -12.53
N ASP A 162 21.63 -24.62 -12.83
CA ASP A 162 22.93 -24.55 -13.51
C ASP A 162 24.14 -24.55 -12.54
N GLY A 163 23.92 -24.74 -11.23
CA GLY A 163 24.96 -24.79 -10.20
C GLY A 163 25.50 -23.41 -9.76
N ASN A 164 24.90 -22.31 -10.20
CA ASN A 164 25.32 -20.97 -9.80
C ASN A 164 24.64 -20.57 -8.47
N VAL A 165 25.44 -20.24 -7.47
CA VAL A 165 24.95 -19.74 -6.18
C VAL A 165 24.57 -18.27 -6.32
N ARG A 166 23.28 -17.95 -6.22
CA ARG A 166 22.77 -16.59 -6.15
C ARG A 166 22.49 -16.22 -4.71
N THR A 167 23.00 -15.09 -4.29
CA THR A 167 22.77 -14.56 -2.93
C THR A 167 21.73 -13.44 -2.96
N GLY A 168 20.96 -13.28 -1.86
CA GLY A 168 20.02 -12.18 -1.70
C GLY A 168 20.70 -10.82 -1.85
N LEU A 169 21.94 -10.69 -1.42
CA LEU A 169 22.75 -9.47 -1.59
C LEU A 169 23.02 -9.15 -3.07
N GLN A 170 23.31 -10.15 -3.91
CA GLN A 170 23.46 -9.94 -5.36
C GLN A 170 22.16 -9.46 -5.99
N GLY A 171 21.02 -10.02 -5.57
CA GLY A 171 19.71 -9.56 -6.02
C GLY A 171 19.42 -8.11 -5.61
N PHE A 172 19.79 -7.73 -4.41
CA PHE A 172 19.65 -6.37 -3.91
C PHE A 172 20.55 -5.37 -4.66
N LEU A 173 21.83 -5.71 -4.85
CA LEU A 173 22.77 -4.90 -5.63
C LEU A 173 22.29 -4.73 -7.08
N TYR A 174 21.82 -5.81 -7.70
CA TYR A 174 21.24 -5.74 -9.04
C TYR A 174 20.02 -4.81 -9.10
N TYR A 175 19.18 -4.80 -8.07
CA TYR A 175 17.99 -3.94 -7.98
C TYR A 175 18.33 -2.45 -7.81
N ILE A 176 19.44 -2.12 -7.13
CA ILE A 176 19.87 -0.73 -6.92
C ILE A 176 20.72 -0.21 -8.09
N THR A 177 21.42 -1.10 -8.81
CA THR A 177 22.30 -0.70 -9.91
C THR A 177 21.47 -0.39 -11.16
N PRO A 178 21.41 0.88 -11.62
CA PRO A 178 20.60 1.25 -12.76
C PRO A 178 21.20 0.77 -14.08
N HIS A 179 20.45 -0.03 -14.82
CA HIS A 179 20.84 -0.48 -16.16
C HIS A 179 20.06 0.33 -17.22
N PHE A 180 20.70 1.25 -17.90
CA PHE A 180 20.06 2.15 -18.86
C PHE A 180 19.99 1.59 -20.29
N GLU A 181 20.49 0.40 -20.55
CA GLU A 181 20.51 -0.21 -21.88
C GLU A 181 19.09 -0.50 -22.40
N GLY A 182 18.80 -0.10 -23.64
CA GLY A 182 17.51 -0.39 -24.32
C GLY A 182 16.32 0.42 -23.83
N LEU A 183 16.52 1.66 -23.32
CA LEU A 183 15.42 2.56 -22.95
C LEU A 183 14.80 3.17 -24.22
N THR A 184 13.59 2.77 -24.57
CA THR A 184 12.74 3.43 -25.56
C THR A 184 11.83 4.43 -24.88
N VAL A 185 11.40 5.47 -25.62
CA VAL A 185 10.45 6.48 -25.08
C VAL A 185 9.15 5.83 -24.59
N GLU A 186 8.65 4.86 -25.32
CA GLU A 186 7.42 4.12 -24.95
C GLU A 186 7.58 3.41 -23.59
N ARG A 187 8.72 2.73 -23.39
CA ARG A 187 9.01 2.07 -22.11
C ARG A 187 9.19 3.05 -20.97
N PHE A 188 9.83 4.18 -21.22
CA PHE A 188 9.98 5.23 -20.20
C PHE A 188 8.60 5.75 -19.75
N LEU A 189 7.70 6.04 -20.68
CA LEU A 189 6.35 6.49 -20.38
C LEU A 189 5.57 5.43 -19.59
N GLN A 190 5.71 4.16 -19.93
CA GLN A 190 5.06 3.07 -19.21
C GLN A 190 5.56 2.97 -17.77
N ILE A 191 6.88 3.01 -17.54
CA ILE A 191 7.47 3.03 -16.20
C ILE A 191 7.02 4.26 -15.40
N LEU A 192 6.93 5.41 -16.05
CA LEU A 192 6.47 6.65 -15.43
C LEU A 192 4.99 6.53 -14.98
N LEU A 193 4.11 5.98 -15.83
CA LEU A 193 2.71 5.75 -15.49
C LEU A 193 2.55 4.75 -14.34
N ASP A 194 3.33 3.67 -14.37
CA ASP A 194 3.32 2.65 -13.30
C ASP A 194 3.82 3.26 -11.98
N ALA A 195 4.89 4.06 -12.03
CA ALA A 195 5.44 4.74 -10.85
C ALA A 195 4.46 5.80 -10.30
N MET A 196 3.79 6.56 -11.16
CA MET A 196 2.75 7.51 -10.74
C MET A 196 1.56 6.79 -10.11
N SER A 197 1.09 5.70 -10.72
CA SER A 197 -0.02 4.90 -10.19
C SER A 197 0.31 4.37 -8.79
N GLN A 198 1.52 3.84 -8.61
CA GLN A 198 1.99 3.36 -7.32
C GLN A 198 2.13 4.50 -6.29
N LEU A 199 2.57 5.68 -6.71
CA LEU A 199 2.70 6.86 -5.87
C LEU A 199 1.32 7.32 -5.35
N PHE A 200 0.34 7.48 -6.23
CA PHE A 200 -1.01 7.87 -5.84
C PHE A 200 -1.63 6.89 -4.84
N PHE A 201 -1.43 5.60 -5.09
CA PHE A 201 -1.91 4.55 -4.22
C PHE A 201 -1.21 4.53 -2.86
N SER A 202 0.13 4.60 -2.83
CA SER A 202 0.93 4.50 -1.60
C SER A 202 0.78 5.71 -0.69
N LEU A 203 0.67 6.92 -1.27
CA LEU A 203 0.50 8.16 -0.53
C LEU A 203 -0.96 8.51 -0.27
N SER A 204 -1.90 7.74 -0.82
CA SER A 204 -3.35 8.00 -0.73
C SER A 204 -3.72 9.43 -1.17
N VAL A 205 -2.96 10.01 -2.10
CA VAL A 205 -3.18 11.35 -2.62
C VAL A 205 -4.39 11.32 -3.55
N SER A 206 -5.13 12.42 -3.60
CA SER A 206 -6.37 12.57 -4.41
C SER A 206 -7.52 11.62 -4.03
N MET A 207 -7.40 10.91 -2.90
CA MET A 207 -8.45 10.04 -2.35
C MET A 207 -9.26 10.72 -1.23
N GLY A 208 -9.00 11.98 -0.94
CA GLY A 208 -9.65 12.74 0.14
C GLY A 208 -9.24 12.31 1.55
N ILE A 209 -8.43 11.26 1.68
CA ILE A 209 -7.98 10.74 2.98
C ILE A 209 -7.07 11.77 3.66
N MET A 210 -6.09 12.33 2.96
CA MET A 210 -5.16 13.30 3.49
C MET A 210 -5.84 14.64 3.80
N ILE A 211 -6.84 15.04 3.01
CA ILE A 211 -7.70 16.21 3.32
C ILE A 211 -8.44 15.97 4.64
N THR A 212 -9.01 14.79 4.82
CA THR A 212 -9.74 14.44 6.06
C THR A 212 -8.80 14.40 7.26
N TYR A 213 -7.59 13.82 7.15
CA TYR A 213 -6.60 13.87 8.24
C TYR A 213 -6.14 15.30 8.52
N GLY A 214 -5.94 16.11 7.47
CA GLY A 214 -5.61 17.54 7.63
C GLY A 214 -6.68 18.30 8.41
N SER A 215 -7.95 17.95 8.28
CA SER A 215 -9.05 18.62 9.00
C SER A 215 -9.05 18.37 10.51
N TYR A 216 -8.36 17.35 11.01
CA TYR A 216 -8.19 17.13 12.45
C TYR A 216 -7.01 17.90 13.05
N VAL A 217 -6.15 18.49 12.23
CA VAL A 217 -5.03 19.31 12.69
C VAL A 217 -5.55 20.69 13.06
N LYS A 218 -5.27 21.14 14.28
CA LYS A 218 -5.70 22.47 14.75
C LYS A 218 -5.10 23.57 13.86
N PRO A 219 -5.88 24.57 13.45
CA PRO A 219 -5.33 25.77 12.84
C PRO A 219 -4.48 26.50 13.88
N GLU A 220 -3.27 26.86 13.50
CA GLU A 220 -2.42 27.79 14.28
C GLU A 220 -2.83 29.23 14.04
#